data_33fced194085c12cffdf6944ee8a1532
#
_entry.id   33fced194085c12cffdf6944ee8a1532
#
_cell.length_a   1.000
_cell.length_b   1.000
_cell.length_c   1.000
_cell.angle_alpha   90.00
_cell.angle_beta   90.00
_cell.angle_gamma   90.00
#
_symmetry.space_group_name_H-M   'P 1'
#
loop_
_entity.id
_entity.type
_entity.pdbx_description
1 polymer ?
#
loop_
_entity_poly.entity_id
_entity_poly.type
_entity_poly.pdbx_seq_one_letter_code
_entity_poly.pdbx_strand_id
1 'polypeptide(L)'
;MMHRGRLFVERAGTIAIAAATLLLSLAPARAADPIKIGLSLSLTGATAPAGRQVQAGLDIWRENVNAAGGLLGRPVELICYDDQANPANAPGIYAKLMGVDKVDLLIGPYSTNIIAAALPAIIQNKRMTIGIFGLGANKQYKYARYFSMNSQGASPRNYSRGLFELALEQQPKPRRVALVGADVEFSRNALDGAHENAKELGFDVVYERTYPLANTEYTAIARAMQAADAEVVYAATLPVDTVGLLRASNEVQFRPKLYGGAFLGLLVTGIKQQLGALINGLVNNEFYIPAASLQFAGTKKFLDEYQKRAPGLGIDPLGFTYPPYAYAAGQILAKAVSETKSLDDERLAEYIRGHAIDAVIGPMSFGEDGEWKTPRIIYAQFQNVSGNDIEQFKDMSRQIVVWPVQLKTGKLIYPYSQALK
;
A
#
# COMPACT_ATOMS: atom_id res chain seq x y z
N MET A 1 -63.28 42.83 -47.81
CA MET A 1 -62.47 41.64 -48.01
C MET A 1 -60.98 42.02 -47.82
N MET A 2 -60.54 42.44 -46.70
CA MET A 2 -59.09 42.70 -46.39
C MET A 2 -58.89 42.76 -44.88
N HIS A 3 -58.78 41.61 -44.22
CA HIS A 3 -58.38 41.61 -42.81
C HIS A 3 -58.00 40.22 -42.28
N ARG A 4 -57.57 39.30 -43.15
CA ARG A 4 -57.13 37.93 -42.69
C ARG A 4 -55.68 37.57 -42.96
N GLY A 5 -54.84 38.47 -43.53
CA GLY A 5 -53.46 38.17 -43.91
C GLY A 5 -52.35 38.54 -42.94
N ARG A 6 -52.63 39.37 -41.88
CA ARG A 6 -51.55 39.87 -40.98
C ARG A 6 -51.26 39.01 -39.71
N LEU A 7 -52.15 38.14 -39.32
CA LEU A 7 -52.02 37.34 -38.11
C LEU A 7 -51.21 36.04 -38.34
N PHE A 8 -50.99 35.62 -39.58
CA PHE A 8 -50.20 34.41 -39.84
C PHE A 8 -48.67 34.63 -39.95
N VAL A 9 -48.24 35.85 -40.23
CA VAL A 9 -46.78 36.15 -40.42
C VAL A 9 -46.15 36.41 -39.08
N GLU A 10 -46.85 36.95 -38.10
CA GLU A 10 -46.25 37.18 -36.73
C GLU A 10 -46.10 35.89 -35.91
N ARG A 11 -46.96 34.89 -36.12
CA ARG A 11 -46.80 33.59 -35.42
C ARG A 11 -45.72 32.70 -36.00
N ALA A 12 -45.39 32.81 -37.28
CA ALA A 12 -44.29 32.05 -37.88
C ALA A 12 -42.90 32.59 -37.49
N GLY A 13 -42.79 33.92 -37.28
CA GLY A 13 -41.53 34.55 -36.84
C GLY A 13 -41.15 34.20 -35.41
N THR A 14 -42.15 34.12 -34.51
CA THR A 14 -41.89 33.80 -33.06
C THR A 14 -41.52 32.34 -32.82
N ILE A 15 -42.04 31.41 -33.64
CA ILE A 15 -41.69 29.99 -33.57
C ILE A 15 -40.28 29.75 -34.14
N ALA A 16 -39.87 30.46 -35.17
CA ALA A 16 -38.53 30.34 -35.75
C ALA A 16 -37.42 30.87 -34.83
N ILE A 17 -37.68 31.94 -34.08
CA ILE A 17 -36.73 32.49 -33.07
C ILE A 17 -36.63 31.58 -31.86
N ALA A 18 -37.70 30.96 -31.38
CA ALA A 18 -37.70 30.01 -30.27
C ALA A 18 -36.97 28.70 -30.65
N ALA A 19 -37.09 28.22 -31.89
CA ALA A 19 -36.38 27.05 -32.39
C ALA A 19 -34.86 27.32 -32.58
N ALA A 20 -34.48 28.52 -33.00
CA ALA A 20 -33.09 28.92 -33.15
C ALA A 20 -32.37 29.10 -31.80
N THR A 21 -33.08 29.56 -30.74
CA THR A 21 -32.55 29.68 -29.38
C THR A 21 -32.39 28.30 -28.70
N LEU A 22 -33.23 27.32 -29.04
CA LEU A 22 -33.11 25.95 -28.52
C LEU A 22 -31.97 25.17 -29.19
N LEU A 23 -31.62 25.48 -30.43
CA LEU A 23 -30.52 24.84 -31.17
C LEU A 23 -29.12 25.40 -30.81
N LEU A 24 -29.04 26.62 -30.28
CA LEU A 24 -27.79 27.20 -29.77
C LEU A 24 -27.35 26.62 -28.39
N SER A 25 -28.25 25.95 -27.68
CA SER A 25 -27.93 25.30 -26.41
C SER A 25 -27.40 23.86 -26.55
N LEU A 26 -27.32 23.34 -27.77
CA LEU A 26 -26.77 22.01 -28.13
C LEU A 26 -25.36 22.10 -28.73
N ALA A 27 -24.60 23.16 -28.42
CA ALA A 27 -23.17 23.11 -28.69
C ALA A 27 -22.61 21.90 -27.91
N PRO A 28 -21.91 20.93 -28.55
CA PRO A 28 -21.32 19.83 -27.81
C PRO A 28 -20.43 20.45 -26.75
N ALA A 29 -20.76 20.19 -25.47
CA ALA A 29 -19.91 20.56 -24.36
C ALA A 29 -18.53 19.97 -24.66
N ARG A 30 -17.58 20.81 -25.08
CA ARG A 30 -16.21 20.36 -25.30
C ARG A 30 -15.79 19.71 -24.00
N ALA A 31 -15.52 18.40 -24.06
CA ALA A 31 -15.04 17.68 -22.88
C ALA A 31 -13.85 18.46 -22.31
N ALA A 32 -13.97 18.87 -21.06
CA ALA A 32 -12.88 19.60 -20.40
C ALA A 32 -11.60 18.76 -20.46
N ASP A 33 -10.47 19.38 -20.74
CA ASP A 33 -9.19 18.69 -20.77
C ASP A 33 -8.98 17.90 -19.45
N PRO A 34 -8.54 16.64 -19.50
CA PRO A 34 -8.42 15.81 -18.33
C PRO A 34 -7.42 16.39 -17.31
N ILE A 35 -7.65 16.12 -16.05
CA ILE A 35 -6.64 16.31 -14.99
C ILE A 35 -5.70 15.13 -15.08
N LYS A 36 -4.45 15.40 -15.43
CA LYS A 36 -3.39 14.40 -15.57
C LYS A 36 -2.71 14.14 -14.24
N ILE A 37 -2.72 12.88 -13.79
CA ILE A 37 -2.05 12.46 -12.57
C ILE A 37 -0.91 11.54 -12.96
N GLY A 38 0.32 11.94 -12.62
CA GLY A 38 1.52 11.20 -12.93
C GLY A 38 1.93 10.24 -11.81
N LEU A 39 2.45 9.07 -12.19
CA LEU A 39 2.96 8.08 -11.24
C LEU A 39 3.98 7.16 -11.89
N SER A 40 4.83 6.52 -11.05
CA SER A 40 5.55 5.32 -11.44
C SER A 40 5.14 4.16 -10.56
N LEU A 41 5.11 2.96 -11.14
CA LEU A 41 4.83 1.71 -10.46
C LEU A 41 5.79 0.63 -10.96
N SER A 42 6.15 -0.30 -10.08
CA SER A 42 6.89 -1.49 -10.48
C SER A 42 5.93 -2.49 -11.15
N LEU A 43 5.72 -2.36 -12.47
CA LEU A 43 4.85 -3.28 -13.22
C LEU A 43 5.60 -4.53 -13.67
N THR A 44 6.94 -4.44 -13.72
CA THR A 44 7.89 -5.54 -13.93
C THR A 44 8.92 -5.57 -12.80
N GLY A 45 9.76 -6.62 -12.73
CA GLY A 45 10.79 -6.77 -11.72
C GLY A 45 10.31 -7.35 -10.39
N ALA A 46 11.14 -7.24 -9.34
CA ALA A 46 11.00 -7.97 -8.08
C ALA A 46 9.71 -7.64 -7.28
N THR A 47 9.16 -6.43 -7.41
CA THR A 47 7.96 -5.99 -6.71
C THR A 47 6.72 -5.88 -7.60
N ALA A 48 6.78 -6.38 -8.83
CA ALA A 48 5.68 -6.35 -9.80
C ALA A 48 4.36 -6.96 -9.29
N PRO A 49 4.35 -8.06 -8.53
CA PRO A 49 3.10 -8.60 -7.98
C PRO A 49 2.30 -7.59 -7.15
N ALA A 50 2.99 -6.72 -6.42
CA ALA A 50 2.35 -5.66 -5.63
C ALA A 50 2.08 -4.40 -6.49
N GLY A 51 3.02 -3.99 -7.34
CA GLY A 51 2.86 -2.82 -8.20
C GLY A 51 1.65 -2.90 -9.12
N ARG A 52 1.38 -4.08 -9.70
CA ARG A 52 0.19 -4.31 -10.53
C ARG A 52 -1.12 -4.27 -9.73
N GLN A 53 -1.10 -4.69 -8.47
CA GLN A 53 -2.25 -4.54 -7.58
C GLN A 53 -2.52 -3.07 -7.24
N VAL A 54 -1.45 -2.28 -7.00
CA VAL A 54 -1.54 -0.82 -6.81
C VAL A 54 -2.17 -0.17 -8.02
N GLN A 55 -1.71 -0.53 -9.24
CA GLN A 55 -2.29 -0.03 -10.48
C GLN A 55 -3.78 -0.31 -10.56
N ALA A 56 -4.21 -1.56 -10.33
CA ALA A 56 -5.62 -1.93 -10.37
C ALA A 56 -6.46 -1.13 -9.36
N GLY A 57 -5.95 -0.87 -8.15
CA GLY A 57 -6.61 -0.04 -7.16
C GLY A 57 -6.80 1.41 -7.62
N LEU A 58 -5.78 2.01 -8.22
CA LEU A 58 -5.85 3.36 -8.78
C LEU A 58 -6.76 3.43 -10.02
N ASP A 59 -6.76 2.41 -10.88
CA ASP A 59 -7.64 2.34 -12.05
C ASP A 59 -9.12 2.29 -11.63
N ILE A 60 -9.46 1.49 -10.63
CA ILE A 60 -10.82 1.46 -10.05
C ILE A 60 -11.19 2.82 -9.48
N TRP A 61 -10.29 3.47 -8.74
CA TRP A 61 -10.53 4.82 -8.23
C TRP A 61 -10.77 5.82 -9.36
N ARG A 62 -9.91 5.85 -10.39
CA ARG A 62 -10.05 6.74 -11.55
C ARG A 62 -11.41 6.54 -12.24
N GLU A 63 -11.82 5.30 -12.47
CA GLU A 63 -13.09 5.00 -13.10
C GLU A 63 -14.27 5.48 -12.25
N ASN A 64 -14.23 5.23 -10.95
CA ASN A 64 -15.28 5.65 -10.02
C ASN A 64 -15.37 7.19 -9.91
N VAL A 65 -14.24 7.90 -9.85
CA VAL A 65 -14.25 9.36 -9.79
C VAL A 65 -14.74 9.96 -11.13
N ASN A 66 -14.35 9.38 -12.26
CA ASN A 66 -14.82 9.82 -13.56
C ASN A 66 -16.32 9.56 -13.75
N ALA A 67 -16.82 8.41 -13.32
CA ALA A 67 -18.26 8.12 -13.32
C ALA A 67 -19.07 9.08 -12.45
N ALA A 68 -18.46 9.66 -11.41
CA ALA A 68 -19.06 10.68 -10.54
C ALA A 68 -18.91 12.13 -11.07
N GLY A 69 -18.39 12.32 -12.28
CA GLY A 69 -18.22 13.65 -12.92
C GLY A 69 -16.80 14.21 -12.85
N GLY A 70 -15.83 13.41 -12.42
CA GLY A 70 -14.42 13.80 -12.39
C GLY A 70 -14.04 14.69 -11.21
N LEU A 71 -12.87 15.30 -11.28
CA LEU A 71 -12.39 16.30 -10.34
C LEU A 71 -12.60 17.70 -10.91
N LEU A 72 -13.23 18.59 -10.16
CA LEU A 72 -13.58 19.95 -10.63
C LEU A 72 -14.35 19.95 -11.99
N GLY A 73 -15.16 18.92 -12.25
CA GLY A 73 -15.89 18.75 -13.51
C GLY A 73 -15.02 18.30 -14.70
N ARG A 74 -13.78 17.88 -14.46
CA ARG A 74 -12.83 17.40 -15.46
C ARG A 74 -12.55 15.92 -15.26
N PRO A 75 -12.48 15.09 -16.30
CA PRO A 75 -12.09 13.69 -16.15
C PRO A 75 -10.66 13.57 -15.65
N VAL A 76 -10.35 12.47 -14.95
CA VAL A 76 -9.01 12.13 -14.48
C VAL A 76 -8.37 11.16 -15.47
N GLU A 77 -7.11 11.43 -15.81
CA GLU A 77 -6.22 10.55 -16.58
C GLU A 77 -5.01 10.18 -15.73
N LEU A 78 -4.68 8.89 -15.69
CA LEU A 78 -3.46 8.40 -15.03
C LEU A 78 -2.36 8.21 -16.08
N ILE A 79 -1.21 8.86 -15.88
CA ILE A 79 -0.01 8.67 -16.68
C ILE A 79 0.98 7.85 -15.84
N CYS A 80 1.04 6.55 -16.12
CA CYS A 80 1.82 5.59 -15.36
C CYS A 80 3.02 5.08 -16.16
N TYR A 81 4.21 5.11 -15.55
CA TYR A 81 5.42 4.50 -16.10
C TYR A 81 5.88 3.32 -15.25
N ASP A 82 6.41 2.28 -15.93
CA ASP A 82 7.04 1.14 -15.26
C ASP A 82 8.46 1.53 -14.79
N ASP A 83 8.69 1.53 -13.50
CA ASP A 83 10.02 1.74 -12.91
C ASP A 83 10.85 0.45 -12.85
N GLN A 84 10.27 -0.70 -13.24
CA GLN A 84 10.93 -2.02 -13.27
C GLN A 84 11.46 -2.49 -11.91
N ALA A 85 10.92 -1.97 -10.83
CA ALA A 85 11.44 -2.16 -9.46
C ALA A 85 12.90 -1.71 -9.30
N ASN A 86 13.36 -0.80 -10.16
CA ASN A 86 14.72 -0.27 -10.16
C ASN A 86 14.72 1.20 -9.71
N PRO A 87 15.25 1.52 -8.51
CA PRO A 87 15.30 2.89 -8.00
C PRO A 87 16.02 3.88 -8.93
N ALA A 88 16.99 3.42 -9.73
CA ALA A 88 17.72 4.28 -10.66
C ALA A 88 16.83 4.86 -11.78
N ASN A 89 15.69 4.24 -12.10
CA ASN A 89 14.78 4.72 -13.12
C ASN A 89 13.88 5.88 -12.60
N ALA A 90 13.63 5.93 -11.31
CA ALA A 90 12.64 6.83 -10.71
C ALA A 90 12.93 8.32 -10.96
N PRO A 91 14.15 8.86 -10.79
CA PRO A 91 14.43 10.28 -11.02
C PRO A 91 14.10 10.71 -12.46
N GLY A 92 14.48 9.90 -13.46
CA GLY A 92 14.21 10.17 -14.88
C GLY A 92 12.72 10.13 -15.21
N ILE A 93 11.98 9.20 -14.64
CA ILE A 93 10.52 9.08 -14.80
C ILE A 93 9.83 10.32 -14.25
N TYR A 94 10.16 10.76 -13.04
CA TYR A 94 9.53 11.94 -12.44
C TYR A 94 9.92 13.23 -13.14
N ALA A 95 11.15 13.36 -13.61
CA ALA A 95 11.54 14.49 -14.48
C ALA A 95 10.71 14.53 -15.77
N LYS A 96 10.44 13.37 -16.40
CA LYS A 96 9.59 13.26 -17.59
C LYS A 96 8.14 13.61 -17.30
N LEU A 97 7.54 13.03 -16.24
CA LEU A 97 6.16 13.32 -15.83
C LEU A 97 5.92 14.82 -15.64
N MET A 98 6.84 15.51 -14.97
CA MET A 98 6.71 16.93 -14.67
C MET A 98 7.09 17.84 -15.85
N GLY A 99 8.16 17.52 -16.58
CA GLY A 99 8.72 18.40 -17.61
C GLY A 99 8.13 18.17 -19.01
N VAL A 100 7.88 16.92 -19.38
CA VAL A 100 7.42 16.52 -20.73
C VAL A 100 5.92 16.32 -20.75
N ASP A 101 5.40 15.44 -19.89
CA ASP A 101 3.97 15.10 -19.84
C ASP A 101 3.14 16.20 -19.19
N LYS A 102 3.80 17.07 -18.40
CA LYS A 102 3.22 18.23 -17.70
C LYS A 102 2.00 17.83 -16.88
N VAL A 103 2.16 16.77 -16.05
CA VAL A 103 1.08 16.28 -15.20
C VAL A 103 0.65 17.35 -14.19
N ASP A 104 -0.66 17.43 -13.96
CA ASP A 104 -1.24 18.39 -13.01
C ASP A 104 -0.92 17.99 -11.56
N LEU A 105 -0.95 16.69 -11.24
CA LEU A 105 -0.78 16.15 -9.90
C LEU A 105 0.10 14.89 -9.91
N LEU A 106 0.56 14.45 -8.73
CA LEU A 106 1.32 13.21 -8.55
C LEU A 106 0.66 12.30 -7.51
N ILE A 107 0.63 10.99 -7.79
CA ILE A 107 0.37 9.91 -6.83
C ILE A 107 1.48 8.87 -6.97
N GLY A 108 1.97 8.33 -5.85
CA GLY A 108 3.12 7.43 -5.87
C GLY A 108 4.42 8.21 -5.64
N PRO A 109 5.59 7.59 -5.86
CA PRO A 109 5.76 6.21 -6.32
C PRO A 109 5.28 5.14 -5.32
N TYR A 110 5.35 3.88 -5.76
CA TYR A 110 5.16 2.71 -4.90
C TYR A 110 6.51 2.17 -4.43
N SER A 111 6.56 1.70 -3.19
CA SER A 111 7.67 1.12 -2.43
C SER A 111 8.72 2.12 -1.91
N THR A 112 9.30 1.81 -0.74
CA THR A 112 10.31 2.64 -0.07
C THR A 112 11.48 2.97 -0.98
N ASN A 113 12.01 1.97 -1.68
CA ASN A 113 13.22 2.11 -2.51
C ASN A 113 13.00 3.10 -3.67
N ILE A 114 11.83 3.04 -4.31
CA ILE A 114 11.49 3.91 -5.43
C ILE A 114 11.14 5.32 -4.93
N ILE A 115 10.40 5.43 -3.82
CA ILE A 115 10.05 6.72 -3.19
C ILE A 115 11.32 7.47 -2.82
N ALA A 116 12.26 6.83 -2.11
CA ALA A 116 13.51 7.46 -1.70
C ALA A 116 14.32 8.02 -2.89
N ALA A 117 14.34 7.28 -4.01
CA ALA A 117 15.03 7.69 -5.22
C ALA A 117 14.31 8.80 -6.00
N ALA A 118 12.96 8.83 -5.98
CA ALA A 118 12.16 9.84 -6.68
C ALA A 118 12.09 11.19 -5.95
N LEU A 119 12.12 11.16 -4.60
CA LEU A 119 11.91 12.36 -3.78
C LEU A 119 12.80 13.56 -4.15
N PRO A 120 14.11 13.43 -4.44
CA PRO A 120 14.93 14.57 -4.84
C PRO A 120 14.37 15.33 -6.05
N ALA A 121 13.92 14.60 -7.09
CA ALA A 121 13.33 15.22 -8.29
C ALA A 121 11.97 15.88 -7.98
N ILE A 122 11.15 15.27 -7.15
CA ILE A 122 9.85 15.80 -6.71
C ILE A 122 10.04 17.07 -5.88
N ILE A 123 10.98 17.06 -4.94
CA ILE A 123 11.33 18.19 -4.05
C ILE A 123 11.86 19.37 -4.86
N GLN A 124 12.78 19.12 -5.80
CA GLN A 124 13.35 20.16 -6.66
C GLN A 124 12.27 20.91 -7.44
N ASN A 125 11.22 20.20 -7.86
CA ASN A 125 10.08 20.78 -8.58
C ASN A 125 8.94 21.25 -7.64
N LYS A 126 9.14 21.21 -6.34
CA LYS A 126 8.18 21.62 -5.30
C LYS A 126 6.79 20.95 -5.43
N ARG A 127 6.73 19.72 -5.97
CA ARG A 127 5.48 19.01 -6.19
C ARG A 127 5.02 18.27 -4.91
N MET A 128 3.73 18.23 -4.70
CA MET A 128 3.13 17.34 -3.70
C MET A 128 3.08 15.92 -4.25
N THR A 129 3.26 14.92 -3.39
CA THR A 129 3.02 13.52 -3.75
C THR A 129 2.51 12.70 -2.57
N ILE A 130 1.71 11.67 -2.89
CA ILE A 130 1.21 10.68 -1.94
C ILE A 130 1.93 9.36 -2.24
N GLY A 131 3.00 9.07 -1.49
CA GLY A 131 3.79 7.85 -1.66
C GLY A 131 3.06 6.62 -1.15
N ILE A 132 3.11 5.52 -1.91
CA ILE A 132 2.41 4.29 -1.56
C ILE A 132 3.38 3.30 -0.93
N PHE A 133 3.20 2.99 0.36
CA PHE A 133 4.03 2.09 1.16
C PHE A 133 5.52 2.52 1.27
N GLY A 134 5.76 3.76 1.71
CA GLY A 134 7.10 4.25 2.05
C GLY A 134 7.43 4.06 3.53
N LEU A 135 8.52 3.39 3.87
CA LEU A 135 9.02 3.30 5.24
C LEU A 135 10.21 4.23 5.42
N GLY A 136 10.00 5.35 6.12
CA GLY A 136 11.06 6.29 6.44
C GLY A 136 11.68 7.02 5.24
N ALA A 137 11.08 6.93 4.05
CA ALA A 137 11.63 7.50 2.82
C ALA A 137 11.79 9.03 2.89
N ASN A 138 10.95 9.71 3.67
CA ASN A 138 11.02 11.16 3.88
C ASN A 138 11.86 11.57 5.10
N LYS A 139 12.40 10.63 5.87
CA LYS A 139 13.11 10.90 7.15
C LYS A 139 14.23 11.92 7.01
N GLN A 140 15.06 11.80 5.97
CA GLN A 140 16.18 12.69 5.73
C GLN A 140 15.75 14.05 5.12
N TYR A 141 14.68 14.05 4.30
CA TYR A 141 14.25 15.26 3.58
C TYR A 141 13.30 16.11 4.39
N LYS A 142 12.48 15.50 5.25
CA LYS A 142 11.41 16.18 6.01
C LYS A 142 10.56 17.06 5.11
N TYR A 143 10.28 16.56 3.90
CA TYR A 143 9.58 17.32 2.87
C TYR A 143 8.09 17.43 3.20
N ALA A 144 7.65 18.68 3.40
CA ALA A 144 6.32 18.99 3.89
C ALA A 144 5.19 18.68 2.89
N ARG A 145 5.46 18.43 1.61
CA ARG A 145 4.45 18.08 0.59
C ARG A 145 4.50 16.60 0.20
N TYR A 146 5.09 15.75 1.04
CA TYR A 146 5.03 14.31 0.95
C TYR A 146 4.03 13.76 1.96
N PHE A 147 3.21 12.81 1.54
CA PHE A 147 2.29 12.05 2.40
C PHE A 147 2.47 10.57 2.15
N SER A 148 2.51 9.78 3.21
CA SER A 148 2.78 8.35 3.15
C SER A 148 1.51 7.52 3.32
N MET A 149 1.22 6.64 2.38
CA MET A 149 0.18 5.61 2.54
C MET A 149 0.72 4.39 3.29
N ASN A 150 1.50 4.63 4.32
CA ASN A 150 2.00 3.60 5.22
C ASN A 150 1.33 3.75 6.59
N SER A 151 0.36 2.88 6.88
CA SER A 151 -0.42 2.95 8.13
C SER A 151 0.40 2.73 9.41
N GLN A 152 1.65 2.35 9.29
CA GLN A 152 2.51 2.08 10.45
C GLN A 152 3.24 3.33 10.98
N GLY A 153 3.07 4.48 10.32
CA GLY A 153 3.64 5.77 10.73
C GLY A 153 5.14 5.90 10.52
N ALA A 154 5.72 7.00 11.00
CA ALA A 154 7.09 7.43 10.71
C ALA A 154 8.18 6.51 11.26
N SER A 155 7.95 5.86 12.40
CA SER A 155 9.01 5.14 13.09
C SER A 155 9.23 3.74 12.52
N PRO A 156 10.44 3.42 12.01
CA PRO A 156 10.79 2.06 11.61
C PRO A 156 10.59 1.02 12.71
N ARG A 157 10.66 1.42 13.97
CA ARG A 157 10.41 0.57 15.14
C ARG A 157 9.01 -0.03 15.15
N ASN A 158 8.04 0.65 14.54
CA ASN A 158 6.66 0.19 14.48
C ASN A 158 6.53 -1.15 13.74
N TYR A 159 7.44 -1.43 12.79
CA TYR A 159 7.45 -2.69 12.03
C TYR A 159 7.88 -3.92 12.83
N SER A 160 8.45 -3.76 14.01
CA SER A 160 8.95 -4.88 14.84
C SER A 160 8.39 -4.88 16.27
N ARG A 161 7.93 -3.72 16.78
CA ARG A 161 7.51 -3.54 18.17
C ARG A 161 6.53 -4.62 18.64
N GLY A 162 5.47 -4.86 17.89
CA GLY A 162 4.44 -5.84 18.25
C GLY A 162 4.97 -7.28 18.35
N LEU A 163 5.93 -7.68 17.48
CA LEU A 163 6.52 -9.01 17.56
C LEU A 163 7.34 -9.19 18.85
N PHE A 164 8.13 -8.18 19.22
CA PHE A 164 8.91 -8.24 20.45
C PHE A 164 8.03 -8.19 21.71
N GLU A 165 6.98 -7.39 21.72
CA GLU A 165 6.00 -7.37 22.81
C GLU A 165 5.30 -8.72 22.96
N LEU A 166 4.88 -9.34 21.86
CA LEU A 166 4.35 -10.70 21.87
C LEU A 166 5.34 -11.71 22.45
N ALA A 167 6.64 -11.58 22.10
CA ALA A 167 7.69 -12.45 22.65
C ALA A 167 7.83 -12.28 24.16
N LEU A 168 7.74 -11.06 24.69
CA LEU A 168 7.84 -10.78 26.12
C LEU A 168 6.68 -11.34 26.95
N GLU A 169 5.50 -11.53 26.33
CA GLU A 169 4.32 -12.12 26.97
C GLU A 169 4.43 -13.65 27.12
N GLN A 170 5.39 -14.32 26.45
CA GLN A 170 5.44 -15.77 26.40
C GLN A 170 6.21 -16.42 27.56
N GLN A 171 5.88 -17.70 27.82
CA GLN A 171 6.60 -18.55 28.76
C GLN A 171 6.99 -19.88 28.11
N PRO A 172 8.27 -20.31 28.19
CA PRO A 172 9.40 -19.55 28.70
C PRO A 172 9.73 -18.32 27.83
N LYS A 173 10.07 -17.21 28.48
CA LYS A 173 10.38 -15.94 27.82
C LYS A 173 11.64 -16.09 26.94
N PRO A 174 11.55 -15.82 25.62
CA PRO A 174 12.72 -15.85 24.76
C PRO A 174 13.59 -14.60 24.98
N ARG A 175 14.89 -14.74 24.73
CA ARG A 175 15.87 -13.65 24.90
C ARG A 175 16.71 -13.39 23.68
N ARG A 176 17.08 -14.42 22.94
CA ARG A 176 18.02 -14.34 21.82
C ARG A 176 17.27 -14.08 20.51
N VAL A 177 17.63 -13.02 19.81
CA VAL A 177 16.97 -12.64 18.57
C VAL A 177 17.93 -12.65 17.37
N ALA A 178 17.44 -13.15 16.24
CA ALA A 178 18.08 -12.99 14.94
C ALA A 178 17.34 -11.93 14.13
N LEU A 179 18.09 -11.04 13.48
CA LEU A 179 17.60 -9.99 12.58
C LEU A 179 18.14 -10.26 11.18
N VAL A 180 17.24 -10.45 10.20
CA VAL A 180 17.67 -10.77 8.81
C VAL A 180 16.82 -10.07 7.76
N GLY A 181 17.42 -9.68 6.64
CA GLY A 181 16.69 -9.06 5.54
C GLY A 181 17.53 -8.83 4.31
N ALA A 182 16.90 -8.52 3.17
CA ALA A 182 17.59 -8.12 1.96
C ALA A 182 18.31 -6.77 2.14
N ASP A 183 19.43 -6.56 1.46
CA ASP A 183 20.16 -5.28 1.47
C ASP A 183 19.49 -4.25 0.54
N VAL A 184 18.29 -3.82 0.94
CA VAL A 184 17.49 -2.78 0.28
C VAL A 184 16.95 -1.80 1.31
N GLU A 185 16.58 -0.61 0.88
CA GLU A 185 16.16 0.49 1.77
C GLU A 185 15.06 0.09 2.76
N PHE A 186 14.01 -0.59 2.29
CA PHE A 186 12.93 -1.07 3.14
C PHE A 186 13.45 -1.97 4.28
N SER A 187 14.22 -3.01 3.91
CA SER A 187 14.68 -4.00 4.90
C SER A 187 15.68 -3.40 5.87
N ARG A 188 16.60 -2.53 5.40
CA ARG A 188 17.52 -1.80 6.28
C ARG A 188 16.77 -0.97 7.31
N ASN A 189 15.82 -0.15 6.88
CA ASN A 189 15.01 0.67 7.79
C ASN A 189 14.24 -0.19 8.81
N ALA A 190 13.65 -1.31 8.38
CA ALA A 190 12.92 -2.22 9.26
C ALA A 190 13.85 -2.93 10.28
N LEU A 191 15.04 -3.34 9.86
CA LEU A 191 16.06 -3.97 10.72
C LEU A 191 16.65 -2.98 11.73
N ASP A 192 16.93 -1.75 11.32
CA ASP A 192 17.37 -0.68 12.24
C ASP A 192 16.35 -0.48 13.36
N GLY A 193 15.06 -0.38 13.02
CA GLY A 193 13.99 -0.26 14.00
C GLY A 193 13.85 -1.51 14.88
N ALA A 194 14.12 -2.70 14.34
CA ALA A 194 14.10 -3.95 15.08
C ALA A 194 15.29 -4.04 16.06
N HIS A 195 16.47 -3.60 15.63
CA HIS A 195 17.67 -3.53 16.48
C HIS A 195 17.44 -2.59 17.68
N GLU A 196 16.89 -1.39 17.43
CA GLU A 196 16.54 -0.44 18.49
C GLU A 196 15.54 -1.03 19.48
N ASN A 197 14.48 -1.71 18.99
CA ASN A 197 13.49 -2.37 19.84
C ASN A 197 14.09 -3.53 20.64
N ALA A 198 14.93 -4.36 20.02
CA ALA A 198 15.60 -5.47 20.71
C ALA A 198 16.42 -4.94 21.89
N LYS A 199 17.23 -3.90 21.66
CA LYS A 199 18.04 -3.25 22.70
C LYS A 199 17.17 -2.68 23.83
N GLU A 200 16.13 -1.91 23.50
CA GLU A 200 15.24 -1.29 24.49
C GLU A 200 14.51 -2.31 25.34
N LEU A 201 14.06 -3.41 24.72
CA LEU A 201 13.25 -4.44 25.38
C LEU A 201 14.09 -5.55 26.03
N GLY A 202 15.42 -5.43 25.99
CA GLY A 202 16.34 -6.33 26.68
C GLY A 202 16.50 -7.70 26.01
N PHE A 203 16.42 -7.73 24.67
CA PHE A 203 16.80 -8.88 23.87
C PHE A 203 18.29 -8.84 23.51
N ASP A 204 18.89 -10.01 23.40
CA ASP A 204 20.26 -10.21 22.95
C ASP A 204 20.22 -10.46 21.42
N VAL A 205 20.75 -9.54 20.61
CA VAL A 205 20.90 -9.75 19.16
C VAL A 205 22.08 -10.70 18.94
N VAL A 206 21.76 -11.98 18.72
CA VAL A 206 22.77 -13.05 18.56
C VAL A 206 23.18 -13.28 17.11
N TYR A 207 22.39 -12.79 16.17
CA TYR A 207 22.66 -12.86 14.75
C TYR A 207 22.01 -11.67 14.03
N GLU A 208 22.77 -10.99 13.21
CA GLU A 208 22.24 -9.91 12.36
C GLU A 208 22.91 -9.98 11.00
N ARG A 209 22.10 -9.96 9.91
CA ARG A 209 22.63 -10.03 8.56
C ARG A 209 21.68 -9.43 7.54
N THR A 210 22.21 -8.55 6.69
CA THR A 210 21.66 -8.23 5.38
C THR A 210 22.31 -9.07 4.31
N TYR A 211 21.59 -9.35 3.23
CA TYR A 211 22.05 -10.12 2.07
C TYR A 211 21.60 -9.48 0.76
N PRO A 212 22.35 -9.61 -0.35
CA PRO A 212 21.94 -9.10 -1.65
C PRO A 212 20.56 -9.64 -2.06
N LEU A 213 19.72 -8.81 -2.68
CA LEU A 213 18.38 -9.23 -3.13
C LEU A 213 18.41 -10.43 -4.09
N ALA A 214 19.47 -10.57 -4.88
CA ALA A 214 19.69 -11.72 -5.76
C ALA A 214 20.30 -12.94 -5.03
N ASN A 215 20.26 -12.97 -3.68
CA ASN A 215 20.78 -14.09 -2.91
C ASN A 215 20.01 -15.39 -3.21
N THR A 216 20.75 -16.50 -3.28
CA THR A 216 20.20 -17.86 -3.42
C THR A 216 20.58 -18.77 -2.23
N GLU A 217 21.47 -18.32 -1.37
CA GLU A 217 22.09 -19.10 -0.28
C GLU A 217 21.37 -18.92 1.05
N TYR A 218 20.04 -19.10 1.06
CA TYR A 218 19.24 -18.95 2.29
C TYR A 218 19.48 -20.06 3.30
N THR A 219 19.90 -21.24 2.88
CA THR A 219 20.22 -22.36 3.77
C THR A 219 21.38 -22.03 4.69
N ALA A 220 22.41 -21.32 4.22
CA ALA A 220 23.51 -20.83 5.05
C ALA A 220 23.03 -19.83 6.12
N ILE A 221 22.08 -18.94 5.76
CA ILE A 221 21.49 -17.98 6.70
C ILE A 221 20.68 -18.71 7.78
N ALA A 222 19.85 -19.67 7.38
CA ALA A 222 19.03 -20.45 8.32
C ALA A 222 19.90 -21.26 9.29
N ARG A 223 20.98 -21.90 8.81
CA ARG A 223 21.96 -22.60 9.65
C ARG A 223 22.69 -21.66 10.61
N ALA A 224 23.04 -20.46 10.18
CA ALA A 224 23.71 -19.49 11.04
C ALA A 224 22.79 -18.99 12.18
N MET A 225 21.51 -18.72 11.89
CA MET A 225 20.51 -18.39 12.93
C MET A 225 20.35 -19.55 13.92
N GLN A 226 20.32 -20.79 13.42
CA GLN A 226 20.23 -21.99 14.27
C GLN A 226 21.47 -22.17 15.14
N ALA A 227 22.66 -22.01 14.57
CA ALA A 227 23.94 -22.12 15.31
C ALA A 227 24.11 -21.01 16.36
N ALA A 228 23.53 -19.83 16.13
CA ALA A 228 23.45 -18.74 17.11
C ALA A 228 22.40 -18.99 18.20
N ASP A 229 21.67 -20.10 18.14
CA ASP A 229 20.59 -20.46 19.05
C ASP A 229 19.54 -19.35 19.19
N ALA A 230 19.15 -18.76 18.03
CA ALA A 230 18.15 -17.70 17.99
C ALA A 230 16.77 -18.24 18.39
N GLU A 231 16.15 -17.60 19.37
CA GLU A 231 14.83 -17.97 19.91
C GLU A 231 13.70 -17.19 19.25
N VAL A 232 14.00 -15.96 18.83
CA VAL A 232 13.09 -15.10 18.06
C VAL A 232 13.77 -14.76 16.73
N VAL A 233 13.04 -14.83 15.65
CA VAL A 233 13.49 -14.31 14.36
C VAL A 233 12.60 -13.14 13.96
N TYR A 234 13.21 -11.99 13.68
CA TYR A 234 12.58 -10.92 12.94
C TYR A 234 13.20 -10.84 11.55
N ALA A 235 12.39 -11.09 10.52
CA ALA A 235 12.82 -11.03 9.13
C ALA A 235 12.11 -9.90 8.39
N ALA A 236 12.87 -9.10 7.62
CA ALA A 236 12.33 -8.04 6.76
C ALA A 236 12.63 -8.41 5.30
N THR A 237 11.66 -9.04 4.63
CA THR A 237 11.85 -9.64 3.30
C THR A 237 10.93 -9.03 2.25
N LEU A 238 11.37 -9.02 1.00
CA LEU A 238 10.55 -8.76 -0.18
C LEU A 238 9.86 -10.06 -0.65
N PRO A 239 8.93 -10.03 -1.62
CA PRO A 239 8.25 -11.22 -2.10
C PRO A 239 9.19 -12.36 -2.56
N VAL A 240 10.28 -12.02 -3.25
CA VAL A 240 11.18 -13.02 -3.84
C VAL A 240 11.99 -13.80 -2.79
N ASP A 241 12.47 -13.12 -1.74
CA ASP A 241 13.32 -13.74 -0.70
C ASP A 241 12.52 -14.33 0.46
N THR A 242 11.24 -13.95 0.63
CA THR A 242 10.34 -14.59 1.60
C THR A 242 10.29 -16.10 1.40
N VAL A 243 10.06 -16.54 0.16
CA VAL A 243 9.94 -17.98 -0.18
C VAL A 243 11.26 -18.71 0.08
N GLY A 244 12.38 -18.14 -0.35
CA GLY A 244 13.70 -18.72 -0.17
C GLY A 244 14.06 -18.94 1.30
N LEU A 245 13.90 -17.90 2.13
CA LEU A 245 14.23 -17.96 3.55
C LEU A 245 13.35 -18.96 4.31
N LEU A 246 12.03 -18.99 4.04
CA LEU A 246 11.12 -19.89 4.75
C LEU A 246 11.33 -21.36 4.35
N ARG A 247 11.57 -21.65 3.07
CA ARG A 247 11.91 -23.00 2.60
C ARG A 247 13.24 -23.48 3.20
N ALA A 248 14.27 -22.65 3.17
CA ALA A 248 15.56 -22.97 3.75
C ALA A 248 15.48 -23.24 5.25
N SER A 249 14.73 -22.41 6.00
CA SER A 249 14.49 -22.63 7.43
C SER A 249 13.79 -23.97 7.69
N ASN A 250 12.84 -24.33 6.85
CA ASN A 250 12.17 -25.62 6.95
C ASN A 250 13.09 -26.80 6.62
N GLU A 251 13.92 -26.68 5.58
CA GLU A 251 14.88 -27.70 5.14
C GLU A 251 15.88 -28.05 6.25
N VAL A 252 16.44 -27.05 6.91
CA VAL A 252 17.38 -27.26 8.03
C VAL A 252 16.69 -27.55 9.37
N GLN A 253 15.36 -27.69 9.38
CA GLN A 253 14.56 -27.91 10.58
C GLN A 253 14.79 -26.84 11.66
N PHE A 254 15.07 -25.61 11.27
CA PHE A 254 15.18 -24.50 12.21
C PHE A 254 13.81 -24.12 12.77
N ARG A 255 13.67 -24.20 14.09
CA ARG A 255 12.41 -23.99 14.81
C ARG A 255 12.63 -23.05 15.99
N PRO A 256 12.74 -21.72 15.74
CA PRO A 256 12.80 -20.74 16.83
C PRO A 256 11.53 -20.80 17.67
N LYS A 257 11.52 -20.19 18.85
CA LYS A 257 10.30 -20.11 19.68
C LYS A 257 9.25 -19.21 19.07
N LEU A 258 9.67 -18.11 18.41
CA LEU A 258 8.81 -17.19 17.68
C LEU A 258 9.47 -16.83 16.34
N TYR A 259 8.75 -17.03 15.25
CA TYR A 259 9.22 -16.71 13.92
C TYR A 259 8.27 -15.70 13.27
N GLY A 260 8.75 -14.50 13.01
CA GLY A 260 7.91 -13.46 12.43
C GLY A 260 8.70 -12.31 11.82
N GLY A 261 7.99 -11.24 11.49
CA GLY A 261 8.60 -10.05 10.93
C GLY A 261 7.71 -9.32 9.94
N ALA A 262 8.34 -8.64 9.02
CA ALA A 262 7.73 -7.96 7.88
C ALA A 262 8.00 -8.75 6.59
N PHE A 263 7.36 -9.90 6.47
CA PHE A 263 7.41 -10.73 5.27
C PHE A 263 6.46 -10.17 4.22
N LEU A 264 6.94 -9.25 3.36
CA LEU A 264 6.08 -8.66 2.32
C LEU A 264 5.55 -9.70 1.33
N GLY A 265 6.22 -10.84 1.18
CA GLY A 265 5.70 -11.95 0.38
C GLY A 265 4.41 -12.54 0.94
N LEU A 266 4.23 -12.57 2.26
CA LEU A 266 3.02 -13.09 2.88
C LEU A 266 1.81 -12.15 2.75
N LEU A 267 2.01 -10.93 2.27
CA LEU A 267 0.93 -10.03 1.87
C LEU A 267 0.34 -10.36 0.50
N VAL A 268 0.97 -11.28 -0.25
CA VAL A 268 0.56 -11.72 -1.59
C VAL A 268 -0.01 -13.12 -1.52
N THR A 269 -1.27 -13.29 -1.93
CA THR A 269 -2.00 -14.56 -1.82
C THR A 269 -1.33 -15.70 -2.57
N GLY A 270 -0.81 -15.46 -3.77
CA GLY A 270 -0.09 -16.48 -4.55
C GLY A 270 1.16 -17.04 -3.84
N ILE A 271 1.84 -16.22 -3.03
CA ILE A 271 2.98 -16.69 -2.23
C ILE A 271 2.50 -17.51 -1.03
N LYS A 272 1.40 -17.11 -0.37
CA LYS A 272 0.77 -17.93 0.67
C LYS A 272 0.37 -19.31 0.15
N GLN A 273 -0.23 -19.36 -1.04
CA GLN A 273 -0.57 -20.63 -1.72
C GLN A 273 0.69 -21.47 -2.03
N GLN A 274 1.74 -20.84 -2.56
CA GLN A 274 3.00 -21.51 -2.90
C GLN A 274 3.71 -22.14 -1.69
N LEU A 275 3.59 -21.51 -0.53
CA LEU A 275 4.18 -21.97 0.73
C LEU A 275 3.27 -22.94 1.47
N GLY A 276 1.94 -22.83 1.31
CA GLY A 276 0.98 -23.71 1.95
C GLY A 276 1.20 -23.82 3.46
N ALA A 277 1.21 -25.03 3.99
CA ALA A 277 1.38 -25.29 5.43
C ALA A 277 2.69 -24.76 6.03
N LEU A 278 3.71 -24.42 5.22
CA LEU A 278 4.98 -23.87 5.72
C LEU A 278 4.83 -22.52 6.42
N ILE A 279 3.71 -21.82 6.19
CA ILE A 279 3.47 -20.54 6.87
C ILE A 279 2.83 -20.69 8.25
N ASN A 280 2.37 -21.88 8.65
CA ASN A 280 1.79 -22.09 9.96
C ASN A 280 2.76 -21.67 11.07
N GLY A 281 2.22 -20.95 12.05
CA GLY A 281 2.98 -20.43 13.18
C GLY A 281 3.75 -19.14 12.90
N LEU A 282 3.92 -18.73 11.64
CA LEU A 282 4.57 -17.46 11.32
C LEU A 282 3.68 -16.29 11.78
N VAL A 283 4.34 -15.29 12.38
CA VAL A 283 3.70 -14.05 12.82
C VAL A 283 4.11 -12.92 11.89
N ASN A 284 3.19 -12.44 11.08
CA ASN A 284 3.48 -11.41 10.09
C ASN A 284 2.92 -10.06 10.48
N ASN A 285 3.64 -9.01 10.13
CA ASN A 285 3.17 -7.64 10.16
C ASN A 285 2.22 -7.41 8.97
N GLU A 286 0.99 -6.99 9.25
CA GLU A 286 -0.08 -6.84 8.28
C GLU A 286 -0.54 -5.37 8.18
N PHE A 287 -0.93 -4.94 7.00
CA PHE A 287 -1.50 -3.60 6.78
C PHE A 287 -3.03 -3.62 6.87
N TYR A 288 -3.63 -4.65 6.30
CA TYR A 288 -5.07 -4.86 6.31
C TYR A 288 -5.37 -6.37 6.29
N ILE A 289 -6.39 -6.73 7.03
CA ILE A 289 -7.00 -8.06 7.02
C ILE A 289 -8.52 -7.89 7.06
N PRO A 290 -9.33 -8.84 6.56
CA PRO A 290 -10.79 -8.70 6.47
C PRO A 290 -11.50 -8.90 7.83
N ALA A 291 -10.93 -8.41 8.93
CA ALA A 291 -11.56 -8.44 10.24
C ALA A 291 -12.71 -7.43 10.32
N ALA A 292 -13.76 -7.75 11.09
CA ALA A 292 -14.92 -6.88 11.25
C ALA A 292 -14.55 -5.47 11.76
N SER A 293 -13.55 -5.38 12.63
CA SER A 293 -13.04 -4.10 13.18
C SER A 293 -12.32 -3.21 12.15
N LEU A 294 -12.02 -3.74 10.96
CA LEU A 294 -11.34 -3.03 9.87
C LEU A 294 -12.24 -2.84 8.63
N GLN A 295 -13.54 -3.11 8.77
CA GLN A 295 -14.53 -2.84 7.73
C GLN A 295 -15.01 -1.39 7.84
N PHE A 296 -14.55 -0.53 6.94
CA PHE A 296 -14.91 0.89 6.87
C PHE A 296 -15.92 1.14 5.74
N ALA A 297 -16.43 2.36 5.67
CA ALA A 297 -17.37 2.75 4.61
C ALA A 297 -16.72 2.56 3.21
N GLY A 298 -17.37 1.76 2.37
CA GLY A 298 -16.90 1.48 1.00
C GLY A 298 -15.85 0.37 0.87
N THR A 299 -15.24 -0.13 1.97
CA THR A 299 -14.23 -1.20 1.92
C THR A 299 -14.74 -2.43 1.17
N LYS A 300 -15.90 -2.96 1.60
CA LYS A 300 -16.48 -4.15 0.97
C LYS A 300 -16.79 -3.93 -0.51
N LYS A 301 -17.43 -2.81 -0.84
CA LYS A 301 -17.77 -2.48 -2.23
C LYS A 301 -16.52 -2.45 -3.11
N PHE A 302 -15.46 -1.80 -2.63
CA PHE A 302 -14.17 -1.74 -3.35
C PHE A 302 -13.56 -3.13 -3.53
N LEU A 303 -13.49 -3.93 -2.46
CA LEU A 303 -12.91 -5.28 -2.52
C LEU A 303 -13.71 -6.21 -3.46
N ASP A 304 -15.05 -6.18 -3.41
CA ASP A 304 -15.89 -6.94 -4.32
C ASP A 304 -15.62 -6.58 -5.78
N GLU A 305 -15.44 -5.28 -6.09
CA GLU A 305 -15.12 -4.79 -7.43
C GLU A 305 -13.72 -5.23 -7.87
N TYR A 306 -12.72 -5.10 -7.00
CA TYR A 306 -11.36 -5.55 -7.26
C TYR A 306 -11.31 -7.06 -7.52
N GLN A 307 -11.88 -7.86 -6.63
CA GLN A 307 -11.87 -9.33 -6.71
C GLN A 307 -12.57 -9.88 -7.95
N LYS A 308 -13.59 -9.16 -8.45
CA LYS A 308 -14.24 -9.48 -9.74
C LYS A 308 -13.30 -9.27 -10.92
N ARG A 309 -12.40 -8.27 -10.87
CA ARG A 309 -11.49 -7.92 -11.98
C ARG A 309 -10.17 -8.70 -11.93
N ALA A 310 -9.70 -9.03 -10.73
CA ALA A 310 -8.37 -9.58 -10.50
C ALA A 310 -8.04 -10.83 -11.33
N PRO A 311 -8.94 -11.83 -11.51
CA PRO A 311 -8.65 -13.02 -12.34
C PRO A 311 -8.35 -12.65 -13.80
N GLY A 312 -9.10 -11.71 -14.40
CA GLY A 312 -8.89 -11.25 -15.77
C GLY A 312 -7.59 -10.46 -15.96
N LEU A 313 -7.06 -9.88 -14.88
CA LEU A 313 -5.81 -9.11 -14.87
C LEU A 313 -4.59 -9.98 -14.49
N GLY A 314 -4.80 -11.21 -14.06
CA GLY A 314 -3.71 -12.10 -13.59
C GLY A 314 -2.96 -11.54 -12.37
N ILE A 315 -3.68 -10.87 -11.46
CA ILE A 315 -3.14 -10.29 -10.23
C ILE A 315 -3.68 -11.01 -9.00
N ASP A 316 -3.23 -10.60 -7.80
CA ASP A 316 -3.68 -11.20 -6.54
C ASP A 316 -5.20 -11.18 -6.44
N PRO A 317 -5.87 -12.34 -6.31
CA PRO A 317 -7.32 -12.44 -6.38
C PRO A 317 -8.04 -11.89 -5.15
N LEU A 318 -7.37 -11.76 -3.99
CA LEU A 318 -7.97 -11.23 -2.77
C LEU A 318 -7.75 -9.74 -2.61
N GLY A 319 -6.56 -9.24 -2.94
CA GLY A 319 -6.24 -7.82 -2.95
C GLY A 319 -6.43 -7.11 -1.61
N PHE A 320 -6.15 -7.77 -0.50
CA PHE A 320 -6.42 -7.18 0.81
C PHE A 320 -5.46 -6.06 1.20
N THR A 321 -4.21 -6.08 0.73
CA THR A 321 -3.18 -5.14 1.18
C THR A 321 -3.02 -3.95 0.25
N TYR A 322 -2.55 -4.18 -0.97
CA TYR A 322 -2.09 -3.10 -1.84
C TYR A 322 -3.20 -2.26 -2.49
N PRO A 323 -4.25 -2.88 -3.06
CA PRO A 323 -5.27 -2.13 -3.78
C PRO A 323 -6.09 -1.16 -2.92
N PRO A 324 -6.51 -1.50 -1.66
CA PRO A 324 -7.26 -0.56 -0.83
C PRO A 324 -6.47 0.70 -0.48
N TYR A 325 -5.15 0.58 -0.25
CA TYR A 325 -4.28 1.72 0.04
C TYR A 325 -4.06 2.60 -1.19
N ALA A 326 -3.94 1.99 -2.36
CA ALA A 326 -3.85 2.71 -3.64
C ALA A 326 -5.15 3.49 -3.94
N TYR A 327 -6.30 2.83 -3.79
CA TYR A 327 -7.61 3.47 -3.93
C TYR A 327 -7.78 4.63 -2.94
N ALA A 328 -7.39 4.44 -1.69
CA ALA A 328 -7.44 5.47 -0.65
C ALA A 328 -6.52 6.66 -0.96
N ALA A 329 -5.33 6.45 -1.55
CA ALA A 329 -4.47 7.55 -2.01
C ALA A 329 -5.20 8.46 -3.01
N GLY A 330 -5.94 7.84 -3.95
CA GLY A 330 -6.81 8.58 -4.86
C GLY A 330 -7.94 9.31 -4.14
N GLN A 331 -8.56 8.69 -3.13
CA GLN A 331 -9.62 9.34 -2.34
C GLN A 331 -9.10 10.56 -1.57
N ILE A 332 -7.90 10.48 -0.98
CA ILE A 332 -7.25 11.61 -0.29
C ILE A 332 -7.04 12.77 -1.27
N LEU A 333 -6.46 12.47 -2.44
CA LEU A 333 -6.22 13.49 -3.46
C LEU A 333 -7.53 14.10 -3.94
N ALA A 334 -8.54 13.29 -4.26
CA ALA A 334 -9.86 13.76 -4.68
C ALA A 334 -10.52 14.65 -3.62
N LYS A 335 -10.44 14.27 -2.36
CA LYS A 335 -10.99 15.07 -1.24
C LYS A 335 -10.29 16.42 -1.15
N ALA A 336 -8.95 16.44 -1.19
CA ALA A 336 -8.19 17.68 -1.13
C ALA A 336 -8.54 18.62 -2.32
N VAL A 337 -8.55 18.10 -3.54
CA VAL A 337 -8.91 18.88 -4.75
C VAL A 337 -10.34 19.42 -4.64
N SER A 338 -11.29 18.60 -4.20
CA SER A 338 -12.71 19.00 -4.09
C SER A 338 -12.95 20.07 -3.05
N GLU A 339 -12.27 20.02 -1.91
CA GLU A 339 -12.43 20.98 -0.82
C GLU A 339 -11.71 22.31 -1.09
N THR A 340 -10.49 22.23 -1.61
CA THR A 340 -9.69 23.42 -1.90
C THR A 340 -10.09 24.11 -3.22
N LYS A 341 -10.85 23.41 -4.09
CA LYS A 341 -11.15 23.84 -5.46
C LYS A 341 -9.89 24.21 -6.25
N SER A 342 -8.79 23.49 -6.02
CA SER A 342 -7.47 23.81 -6.54
C SER A 342 -6.70 22.57 -6.99
N LEU A 343 -5.74 22.76 -7.89
CA LEU A 343 -4.70 21.79 -8.23
C LEU A 343 -3.30 22.26 -7.76
N ASP A 344 -3.27 23.32 -6.96
CA ASP A 344 -2.02 23.86 -6.41
C ASP A 344 -1.44 22.94 -5.32
N ASP A 345 -0.22 22.48 -5.52
CA ASP A 345 0.46 21.49 -4.67
C ASP A 345 0.58 21.94 -3.19
N GLU A 346 0.74 23.25 -2.93
CA GLU A 346 0.86 23.77 -1.56
C GLU A 346 -0.48 23.75 -0.85
N ARG A 347 -1.52 24.27 -1.49
CA ARG A 347 -2.89 24.29 -0.94
C ARG A 347 -3.41 22.88 -0.68
N LEU A 348 -3.11 21.92 -1.57
CA LEU A 348 -3.48 20.53 -1.37
C LEU A 348 -2.74 19.92 -0.19
N ALA A 349 -1.44 20.17 -0.06
CA ALA A 349 -0.63 19.67 1.04
C ALA A 349 -1.07 20.25 2.39
N GLU A 350 -1.40 21.56 2.45
CA GLU A 350 -1.95 22.20 3.65
C GLU A 350 -3.27 21.57 4.08
N TYR A 351 -4.18 21.34 3.11
CA TYR A 351 -5.45 20.70 3.38
C TYR A 351 -5.27 19.29 3.94
N ILE A 352 -4.47 18.44 3.29
CA ILE A 352 -4.23 17.05 3.70
C ILE A 352 -3.64 16.99 5.11
N ARG A 353 -2.70 17.89 5.43
CA ARG A 353 -2.06 17.94 6.74
C ARG A 353 -3.01 18.42 7.84
N GLY A 354 -3.89 19.34 7.50
CA GLY A 354 -4.81 19.98 8.46
C GLY A 354 -6.07 19.16 8.80
N HIS A 355 -6.39 18.12 8.02
CA HIS A 355 -7.67 17.44 8.14
C HIS A 355 -7.52 15.92 8.28
N ALA A 356 -8.42 15.32 9.07
CA ALA A 356 -8.63 13.89 9.00
C ALA A 356 -9.48 13.56 7.76
N ILE A 357 -9.11 12.51 7.03
CA ILE A 357 -9.77 12.11 5.78
C ILE A 357 -10.22 10.66 5.91
N ASP A 358 -11.50 10.42 5.67
CA ASP A 358 -12.07 9.08 5.64
C ASP A 358 -11.88 8.45 4.25
N ALA A 359 -11.45 7.20 4.23
CA ALA A 359 -11.29 6.42 3.02
C ALA A 359 -11.69 4.95 3.23
N VAL A 360 -11.62 4.14 2.18
CA VAL A 360 -11.94 2.70 2.27
C VAL A 360 -11.09 1.91 3.26
N ILE A 361 -9.98 2.47 3.71
CA ILE A 361 -9.11 1.90 4.76
C ILE A 361 -9.31 2.58 6.12
N GLY A 362 -10.36 3.37 6.28
CA GLY A 362 -10.70 4.09 7.51
C GLY A 362 -10.15 5.50 7.57
N PRO A 363 -10.34 6.17 8.72
CA PRO A 363 -9.88 7.53 8.92
C PRO A 363 -8.35 7.61 8.98
N MET A 364 -7.80 8.66 8.37
CA MET A 364 -6.38 8.95 8.33
C MET A 364 -6.14 10.41 8.65
N SER A 365 -5.04 10.68 9.35
CA SER A 365 -4.51 12.04 9.53
C SER A 365 -2.99 11.99 9.47
N PHE A 366 -2.38 13.05 8.94
CA PHE A 366 -0.95 13.10 8.70
C PHE A 366 -0.25 14.08 9.63
N GLY A 367 0.96 13.72 10.09
CA GLY A 367 1.84 14.57 10.85
C GLY A 367 2.56 15.60 9.98
N GLU A 368 3.43 16.41 10.60
CA GLU A 368 4.26 17.38 9.90
C GLU A 368 5.24 16.73 8.92
N ASP A 369 5.64 15.49 9.21
CA ASP A 369 6.49 14.65 8.38
C ASP A 369 5.75 13.95 7.23
N GLY A 370 4.41 14.13 7.13
CA GLY A 370 3.55 13.48 6.15
C GLY A 370 3.27 12.00 6.43
N GLU A 371 3.67 11.49 7.58
CA GLU A 371 3.35 10.12 8.02
C GLU A 371 2.04 10.09 8.85
N TRP A 372 1.47 8.90 9.04
CA TRP A 372 0.25 8.77 9.83
C TRP A 372 0.47 9.19 11.29
N LYS A 373 -0.36 10.12 11.80
CA LYS A 373 -0.33 10.57 13.21
C LYS A 373 -0.63 9.44 14.18
N THR A 374 -1.60 8.59 13.84
CA THR A 374 -2.00 7.43 14.64
C THR A 374 -1.68 6.17 13.86
N PRO A 375 -0.54 5.53 14.13
CA PRO A 375 -0.18 4.29 13.47
C PRO A 375 -1.22 3.18 13.70
N ARG A 376 -1.51 2.41 12.67
CA ARG A 376 -2.30 1.18 12.75
C ARG A 376 -1.40 0.01 12.38
N ILE A 377 -0.99 -0.71 13.39
CA ILE A 377 -0.06 -1.83 13.29
C ILE A 377 -0.81 -3.10 13.66
N ILE A 378 -0.68 -4.13 12.85
CA ILE A 378 -1.36 -5.41 13.03
C ILE A 378 -0.33 -6.52 12.91
N TYR A 379 -0.33 -7.44 13.88
CA TYR A 379 0.38 -8.70 13.76
C TYR A 379 -0.61 -9.85 13.75
N ALA A 380 -0.53 -10.69 12.73
CA ALA A 380 -1.35 -11.88 12.62
C ALA A 380 -0.48 -13.13 12.52
N GLN A 381 -0.92 -14.21 13.14
CA GLN A 381 -0.31 -15.53 13.02
C GLN A 381 -1.11 -16.39 12.05
N PHE A 382 -0.41 -17.04 11.14
CA PHE A 382 -1.01 -18.07 10.30
C PHE A 382 -1.20 -19.36 11.10
N GLN A 383 -2.41 -19.89 11.08
CA GLN A 383 -2.78 -21.10 11.84
C GLN A 383 -3.64 -22.02 10.99
N ASN A 384 -3.40 -23.33 11.10
CA ASN A 384 -4.19 -24.38 10.41
C ASN A 384 -4.29 -24.20 8.88
N VAL A 385 -3.28 -23.59 8.26
CA VAL A 385 -3.20 -23.50 6.80
C VAL A 385 -2.93 -24.90 6.24
N SER A 386 -3.73 -25.33 5.27
CA SER A 386 -3.61 -26.65 4.65
C SER A 386 -3.75 -26.54 3.13
N GLY A 387 -2.89 -27.29 2.41
CA GLY A 387 -2.92 -27.25 0.95
C GLY A 387 -2.65 -25.85 0.38
N ASN A 388 -3.21 -25.59 -0.80
CA ASN A 388 -3.00 -24.37 -1.57
C ASN A 388 -4.30 -23.68 -2.01
N ASP A 389 -5.44 -24.02 -1.37
CA ASP A 389 -6.71 -23.40 -1.69
C ASP A 389 -6.71 -21.92 -1.20
N ILE A 390 -7.04 -21.02 -2.10
CA ILE A 390 -7.12 -19.59 -1.85
C ILE A 390 -8.30 -19.23 -0.92
N GLU A 391 -9.38 -19.99 -0.98
CA GLU A 391 -10.60 -19.71 -0.22
C GLU A 391 -10.33 -19.64 1.29
N GLN A 392 -9.35 -20.42 1.78
CA GLN A 392 -8.95 -20.43 3.18
C GLN A 392 -8.38 -19.09 3.69
N PHE A 393 -8.02 -18.15 2.79
CA PHE A 393 -7.51 -16.83 3.15
C PHE A 393 -8.56 -15.72 3.01
N LYS A 394 -9.80 -16.06 2.64
CA LYS A 394 -10.89 -15.07 2.51
C LYS A 394 -11.46 -14.64 3.86
N ASP A 395 -11.32 -15.46 4.86
CA ASP A 395 -11.80 -15.20 6.22
C ASP A 395 -10.65 -15.19 7.23
N MET A 396 -10.98 -14.92 8.50
CA MET A 396 -10.02 -14.83 9.60
C MET A 396 -9.62 -16.18 10.21
N SER A 397 -10.11 -17.31 9.67
CA SER A 397 -9.89 -18.63 10.27
C SER A 397 -8.44 -19.13 10.16
N ARG A 398 -7.69 -18.61 9.21
CA ARG A 398 -6.28 -18.98 8.94
C ARG A 398 -5.28 -17.88 9.28
N GLN A 399 -5.75 -16.68 9.54
CA GLN A 399 -4.90 -15.51 9.82
C GLN A 399 -5.42 -14.81 11.08
N ILE A 400 -4.91 -15.22 12.22
CA ILE A 400 -5.40 -14.81 13.54
C ILE A 400 -4.66 -13.56 13.98
N VAL A 401 -5.36 -12.47 14.24
CA VAL A 401 -4.77 -11.27 14.84
C VAL A 401 -4.37 -11.58 16.27
N VAL A 402 -3.09 -11.44 16.55
CA VAL A 402 -2.50 -11.71 17.87
C VAL A 402 -2.02 -10.45 18.57
N TRP A 403 -1.87 -9.34 17.84
CA TRP A 403 -1.50 -8.03 18.37
C TRP A 403 -2.00 -6.92 17.43
N PRO A 404 -2.41 -5.74 17.92
CA PRO A 404 -2.53 -5.35 19.33
C PRO A 404 -3.76 -5.96 20.01
N VAL A 405 -3.83 -5.86 21.34
CA VAL A 405 -4.89 -6.48 22.13
C VAL A 405 -6.31 -6.06 21.72
N GLN A 406 -6.48 -4.80 21.27
CA GLN A 406 -7.76 -4.23 20.84
C GLN A 406 -8.30 -4.84 19.54
N LEU A 407 -7.41 -5.44 18.73
CA LEU A 407 -7.75 -6.04 17.44
C LEU A 407 -7.64 -7.58 17.47
N LYS A 408 -7.25 -8.19 18.60
CA LYS A 408 -7.07 -9.65 18.71
C LYS A 408 -8.32 -10.40 18.28
N THR A 409 -8.14 -11.41 17.42
CA THR A 409 -9.19 -12.34 17.01
C THR A 409 -9.00 -13.74 17.56
N GLY A 410 -7.83 -14.00 18.18
CA GLY A 410 -7.54 -15.29 18.80
C GLY A 410 -6.21 -15.28 19.56
N LYS A 411 -5.73 -16.48 19.91
CA LYS A 411 -4.51 -16.67 20.69
C LYS A 411 -3.31 -17.02 19.80
N LEU A 412 -2.15 -16.54 20.20
CA LEU A 412 -0.87 -16.97 19.63
C LEU A 412 -0.63 -18.45 19.99
N ILE A 413 -0.28 -19.27 19.01
CA ILE A 413 0.27 -20.62 19.23
C ILE A 413 1.78 -20.45 19.44
N TYR A 414 2.25 -20.84 20.62
CA TYR A 414 3.64 -20.72 21.04
C TYR A 414 4.10 -21.98 21.80
N PRO A 415 5.32 -22.47 21.60
CA PRO A 415 6.30 -22.02 20.63
C PRO A 415 5.90 -22.32 19.16
N TYR A 416 6.57 -21.70 18.19
CA TYR A 416 6.33 -21.85 16.75
C TYR A 416 6.16 -23.29 16.30
N SER A 417 6.96 -24.21 16.85
CA SER A 417 6.89 -25.64 16.54
C SER A 417 5.54 -26.32 16.86
N GLN A 418 4.73 -25.75 17.75
CA GLN A 418 3.39 -26.29 18.05
C GLN A 418 2.38 -25.99 16.94
N ALA A 419 2.56 -24.92 16.19
CA ALA A 419 1.69 -24.58 15.08
C ALA A 419 1.96 -25.41 13.81
N LEU A 420 3.03 -26.20 13.79
CA LEU A 420 3.41 -27.09 12.69
C LEU A 420 2.83 -28.50 12.82
N LYS A 421 2.15 -28.78 13.91
CA LYS A 421 1.46 -30.05 14.18
C LYS A 421 0.04 -30.00 13.60
#